data_8906ef5fd9516a093d8ccd8a0bf0f0cf
#
_entry.id   8906ef5fd9516a093d8ccd8a0bf0f0cf
#
_cell.length_a   1.000
_cell.length_b   1.000
_cell.length_c   1.000
_cell.angle_alpha   90.00
_cell.angle_beta   90.00
_cell.angle_gamma   90.00
#
_symmetry.space_group_name_H-M   'P 1'
#
loop_
_entity.id
_entity.type
_entity.pdbx_description
1 polymer ?
#
loop_
_entity_poly.entity_id
_entity_poly.type
_entity_poly.pdbx_seq_one_letter_code
_entity_poly.pdbx_strand_id
1 'polypeptide(L)'
;MSRIKNKRTKVLNPDAPRGSLEAKQPSIDLGVECYDKNGYFDKKSMQTEWQKIWSRSWLLAGVVSDLREVGDYFLFEALDESIIITLTKEGIKAFYNVCSHRGAMLVNEPRGNKKVFVCPFHSWTFRNTGDLI
;
A
#
# COMPACT_ATOMS: atom_id res chain seq x y z
N MET A 1 -25.17 21.32 -33.34
CA MET A 1 -25.29 20.62 -32.06
C MET A 1 -25.10 21.58 -30.92
N SER A 2 -26.17 21.91 -30.21
CA SER A 2 -26.19 22.91 -29.12
C SER A 2 -25.43 22.35 -27.90
N ARG A 3 -24.38 23.02 -27.47
CA ARG A 3 -23.70 22.73 -26.20
C ARG A 3 -24.69 23.01 -25.06
N ILE A 4 -25.12 21.96 -24.38
CA ILE A 4 -25.85 22.08 -23.11
C ILE A 4 -24.86 22.71 -22.12
N LYS A 5 -25.10 23.98 -21.79
CA LYS A 5 -24.41 24.64 -20.68
C LYS A 5 -24.95 24.01 -19.39
N ASN A 6 -24.24 22.99 -18.88
CA ASN A 6 -24.54 22.46 -17.56
C ASN A 6 -24.37 23.57 -16.51
N LYS A 7 -25.46 23.92 -15.83
CA LYS A 7 -25.40 24.77 -14.66
C LYS A 7 -24.59 24.03 -13.61
N ARG A 8 -23.36 24.50 -13.36
CA ARG A 8 -22.45 23.95 -12.35
C ARG A 8 -23.15 23.99 -10.99
N THR A 9 -23.39 22.82 -10.44
CA THR A 9 -23.89 22.69 -9.06
C THR A 9 -22.74 23.07 -8.14
N LYS A 10 -22.95 24.04 -7.25
CA LYS A 10 -21.96 24.37 -6.22
C LYS A 10 -21.81 23.17 -5.30
N VAL A 11 -20.65 22.53 -5.31
CA VAL A 11 -20.32 21.45 -4.38
C VAL A 11 -19.90 22.11 -3.06
N LEU A 12 -20.59 21.77 -1.98
CA LEU A 12 -20.23 22.24 -0.63
C LEU A 12 -18.98 21.51 -0.16
N ASN A 13 -18.14 22.17 0.63
CA ASN A 13 -16.97 21.54 1.23
C ASN A 13 -17.44 20.42 2.20
N PRO A 14 -17.24 19.13 1.90
CA PRO A 14 -17.72 18.02 2.72
C PRO A 14 -17.00 17.91 4.08
N ASP A 15 -15.77 18.46 4.16
CA ASP A 15 -14.90 18.31 5.34
C ASP A 15 -15.06 19.47 6.33
N ALA A 16 -15.85 20.50 5.97
CA ALA A 16 -16.08 21.62 6.87
C ALA A 16 -17.05 21.25 8.00
N PRO A 17 -16.83 21.75 9.22
CA PRO A 17 -17.73 21.52 10.35
C PRO A 17 -19.17 21.95 10.03
N ARG A 18 -20.14 21.10 10.33
CA ARG A 18 -21.57 21.37 10.06
C ARG A 18 -21.97 22.71 10.66
N GLY A 19 -22.56 23.56 9.82
CA GLY A 19 -23.07 24.88 10.22
C GLY A 19 -22.02 26.00 10.19
N SER A 20 -20.75 25.71 9.87
CA SER A 20 -19.72 26.74 9.69
C SER A 20 -19.93 27.54 8.40
N LEU A 21 -19.33 28.74 8.34
CA LEU A 21 -19.34 29.54 7.12
C LEU A 21 -18.62 28.81 5.96
N GLU A 22 -17.60 28.03 6.26
CA GLU A 22 -16.83 27.23 5.30
C GLU A 22 -17.69 26.12 4.67
N ALA A 23 -18.61 25.51 5.42
CA ALA A 23 -19.57 24.53 4.88
C ALA A 23 -20.51 25.14 3.84
N LYS A 24 -20.66 26.47 3.83
CA LYS A 24 -21.48 27.22 2.87
C LYS A 24 -20.68 27.74 1.68
N GLN A 25 -19.37 27.65 1.72
CA GLN A 25 -18.51 28.06 0.63
C GLN A 25 -18.45 26.95 -0.42
N PRO A 26 -18.56 27.26 -1.71
CA PRO A 26 -18.36 26.26 -2.74
C PRO A 26 -16.92 25.77 -2.70
N SER A 27 -16.72 24.45 -2.76
CA SER A 27 -15.40 23.86 -3.01
C SER A 27 -14.85 24.35 -4.36
N ILE A 28 -13.54 24.23 -4.55
CA ILE A 28 -12.92 24.51 -5.84
C ILE A 28 -13.62 23.68 -6.90
N ASP A 29 -14.13 24.34 -7.94
CA ASP A 29 -14.74 23.65 -9.06
C ASP A 29 -13.63 22.95 -9.87
N LEU A 30 -13.51 21.65 -9.69
CA LEU A 30 -12.58 20.80 -10.43
C LEU A 30 -13.07 20.44 -11.82
N GLY A 31 -14.25 20.95 -12.22
CA GLY A 31 -14.88 20.63 -13.49
C GLY A 31 -15.67 19.31 -13.46
N VAL A 32 -16.31 19.02 -14.58
CA VAL A 32 -17.09 17.80 -14.82
C VAL A 32 -16.64 17.10 -16.10
N GLU A 33 -15.44 17.40 -16.55
CA GLU A 33 -14.89 16.75 -17.75
C GLU A 33 -14.59 15.28 -17.43
N CYS A 34 -14.94 14.42 -18.38
CA CYS A 34 -14.63 12.99 -18.23
C CYS A 34 -13.11 12.83 -18.26
N TYR A 35 -12.58 12.16 -17.24
CA TYR A 35 -11.19 11.73 -17.23
C TYR A 35 -10.96 10.70 -18.35
N ASP A 36 -9.85 10.76 -19.04
CA ASP A 36 -9.49 9.77 -20.04
C ASP A 36 -9.32 8.41 -19.37
N LYS A 37 -10.19 7.46 -19.74
CA LYS A 37 -10.15 6.08 -19.21
C LYS A 37 -8.79 5.39 -19.39
N ASN A 38 -8.00 5.79 -20.40
CA ASN A 38 -6.68 5.22 -20.63
C ASN A 38 -5.75 5.40 -19.44
N GLY A 39 -5.91 6.45 -18.65
CA GLY A 39 -5.15 6.66 -17.42
C GLY A 39 -5.33 5.57 -16.36
N TYR A 40 -6.44 4.80 -16.41
CA TYR A 40 -6.69 3.70 -15.47
C TYR A 40 -6.04 2.37 -15.87
N PHE A 41 -5.67 2.21 -17.15
CA PHE A 41 -5.17 0.94 -17.70
C PHE A 41 -3.74 1.05 -18.25
N ASP A 42 -3.24 2.27 -18.38
CA ASP A 42 -1.94 2.50 -18.96
C ASP A 42 -0.81 2.18 -17.98
N LYS A 43 0.09 1.27 -18.39
CA LYS A 43 1.25 0.87 -17.58
C LYS A 43 2.15 2.04 -17.20
N LYS A 44 2.29 3.03 -18.08
CA LYS A 44 3.11 4.23 -17.81
C LYS A 44 2.47 5.10 -16.72
N SER A 45 1.15 5.25 -16.74
CA SER A 45 0.41 5.96 -15.71
C SER A 45 0.56 5.28 -14.35
N MET A 46 0.40 3.96 -14.29
CA MET A 46 0.59 3.15 -13.08
C MET A 46 2.03 3.29 -12.52
N GLN A 47 3.04 3.24 -13.37
CA GLN A 47 4.43 3.45 -12.95
C GLN A 47 4.67 4.86 -12.42
N THR A 48 4.04 5.85 -13.04
CA THR A 48 4.14 7.25 -12.60
C THR A 48 3.46 7.45 -11.24
N GLU A 49 2.29 6.87 -11.03
CA GLU A 49 1.59 6.88 -9.74
C GLU A 49 2.42 6.20 -8.65
N TRP A 50 3.01 5.05 -8.96
CA TRP A 50 3.90 4.37 -8.02
C TRP A 50 5.04 5.30 -7.57
N GLN A 51 5.77 5.88 -8.52
CA GLN A 51 6.92 6.72 -8.22
C GLN A 51 6.57 8.03 -7.49
N LYS A 52 5.41 8.62 -7.80
CA LYS A 52 5.04 9.94 -7.30
C LYS A 52 4.12 9.89 -6.07
N ILE A 53 3.34 8.84 -5.91
CA ILE A 53 2.30 8.74 -4.89
C ILE A 53 2.58 7.56 -3.96
N TRP A 54 2.45 6.33 -4.46
CA TRP A 54 2.39 5.13 -3.62
C TRP A 54 3.68 4.86 -2.88
N SER A 55 4.85 4.99 -3.52
CA SER A 55 6.16 4.80 -2.89
C SER A 55 6.54 5.91 -1.90
N ARG A 56 5.74 6.96 -1.81
CA ARG A 56 5.97 8.14 -0.94
C ARG A 56 4.87 8.36 0.09
N SER A 57 3.89 7.49 0.11
CA SER A 57 2.72 7.58 0.99
C SER A 57 2.69 6.41 1.96
N TRP A 58 2.01 6.60 3.09
CA TRP A 58 1.69 5.50 3.97
C TRP A 58 0.66 4.58 3.32
N LEU A 59 0.97 3.28 3.26
CA LEU A 59 0.08 2.26 2.74
C LEU A 59 -0.41 1.38 3.89
N LEU A 60 -1.70 1.02 3.87
CA LEU A 60 -2.25 0.06 4.82
C LEU A 60 -1.81 -1.34 4.41
N ALA A 61 -0.89 -1.92 5.16
CA ALA A 61 -0.38 -3.26 4.89
C ALA A 61 -1.27 -4.38 5.47
N GLY A 62 -1.95 -4.11 6.59
CA GLY A 62 -2.80 -5.08 7.27
C GLY A 62 -3.24 -4.57 8.64
N VAL A 63 -3.86 -5.42 9.43
CA VAL A 63 -4.28 -5.10 10.80
C VAL A 63 -3.55 -5.97 11.80
N VAL A 64 -3.33 -5.46 13.02
CA VAL A 64 -2.58 -6.16 14.07
C VAL A 64 -3.18 -7.53 14.39
N SER A 65 -4.50 -7.66 14.33
CA SER A 65 -5.22 -8.93 14.56
C SER A 65 -4.95 -10.02 13.52
N ASP A 66 -4.30 -9.70 12.41
CA ASP A 66 -3.85 -10.69 11.41
C ASP A 66 -2.67 -11.55 11.93
N LEU A 67 -1.98 -11.08 12.98
CA LEU A 67 -0.85 -11.73 13.62
C LEU A 67 -1.24 -12.05 15.07
N ARG A 68 -1.50 -13.32 15.37
CA ARG A 68 -2.02 -13.78 16.68
C ARG A 68 -0.95 -14.32 17.60
N GLU A 69 0.02 -15.02 17.02
CA GLU A 69 1.07 -15.72 17.76
C GLU A 69 2.46 -15.31 17.29
N VAL A 70 3.43 -15.39 18.18
CA VAL A 70 4.84 -15.13 17.83
C VAL A 70 5.29 -16.09 16.74
N GLY A 71 5.78 -15.55 15.64
CA GLY A 71 6.13 -16.27 14.43
C GLY A 71 5.10 -16.13 13.30
N ASP A 72 3.88 -15.69 13.59
CA ASP A 72 2.93 -15.39 12.53
C ASP A 72 3.49 -14.32 11.59
N TYR A 73 3.26 -14.53 10.31
CA TYR A 73 3.63 -13.57 9.29
C TYR A 73 2.61 -13.53 8.17
N PHE A 74 2.59 -12.43 7.45
CA PHE A 74 1.95 -12.32 6.15
C PHE A 74 2.83 -11.52 5.19
N LEU A 75 2.62 -11.74 3.89
CA LEU A 75 3.24 -10.96 2.83
C LEU A 75 2.38 -9.75 2.49
N PHE A 76 3.02 -8.59 2.45
CA PHE A 76 2.46 -7.39 1.86
C PHE A 76 3.14 -7.17 0.51
N GLU A 77 2.35 -7.24 -0.55
CA GLU A 77 2.83 -7.08 -1.92
C GLU A 77 2.33 -5.76 -2.48
N ALA A 78 3.25 -4.96 -2.99
CA ALA A 78 2.94 -3.67 -3.58
C ALA A 78 3.78 -3.49 -4.85
N LEU A 79 3.14 -3.65 -6.02
CA LEU A 79 3.80 -3.77 -7.33
C LEU A 79 4.85 -4.89 -7.33
N ASP A 80 6.12 -4.50 -7.51
CA ASP A 80 7.24 -5.44 -7.59
C ASP A 80 7.90 -5.68 -6.22
N GLU A 81 7.39 -5.06 -5.14
CA GLU A 81 7.93 -5.17 -3.79
C GLU A 81 7.15 -6.22 -2.99
N SER A 82 7.87 -7.10 -2.33
CA SER A 82 7.33 -8.09 -1.39
C SER A 82 7.95 -7.90 -0.02
N ILE A 83 7.11 -7.73 1.01
CA ILE A 83 7.52 -7.43 2.37
C ILE A 83 6.94 -8.48 3.30
N ILE A 84 7.77 -9.10 4.13
CA ILE A 84 7.36 -9.97 5.22
C ILE A 84 7.01 -9.09 6.42
N ILE A 85 5.79 -9.20 6.90
CA ILE A 85 5.36 -8.56 8.16
C ILE A 85 5.13 -9.69 9.16
N THR A 86 5.81 -9.65 10.30
CA THR A 86 5.81 -10.76 11.26
C THR A 86 5.71 -10.29 12.70
N LEU A 87 5.08 -11.11 13.55
CA LEU A 87 5.02 -10.89 14.99
C LEU A 87 6.21 -11.57 15.67
N THR A 88 7.00 -10.77 16.35
CA THR A 88 8.14 -11.24 17.16
C THR A 88 7.87 -11.03 18.65
N LYS A 89 8.74 -11.54 19.52
CA LYS A 89 8.69 -11.24 20.96
C LYS A 89 8.88 -9.76 21.27
N GLU A 90 9.50 -9.01 20.35
CA GLU A 90 9.79 -7.57 20.49
C GLU A 90 8.69 -6.70 19.85
N GLY A 91 7.65 -7.31 19.29
CA GLY A 91 6.59 -6.63 18.54
C GLY A 91 6.61 -6.95 17.05
N ILE A 92 5.86 -6.18 16.29
CA ILE A 92 5.77 -6.36 14.83
C ILE A 92 7.04 -5.83 14.16
N LYS A 93 7.61 -6.65 13.27
CA LYS A 93 8.74 -6.29 12.42
C LYS A 93 8.34 -6.45 10.96
N ALA A 94 8.98 -5.68 10.09
CA ALA A 94 8.79 -5.77 8.65
C ALA A 94 10.14 -5.67 7.93
N PHE A 95 10.33 -6.50 6.92
CA PHE A 95 11.54 -6.49 6.09
C PHE A 95 11.23 -7.05 4.70
N TYR A 96 12.07 -6.75 3.73
CA TYR A 96 11.90 -7.25 2.38
C TYR A 96 11.96 -8.77 2.32
N ASN A 97 11.06 -9.39 1.57
CA ASN A 97 11.03 -10.82 1.30
C ASN A 97 12.14 -11.22 0.33
N VAL A 98 13.37 -10.91 0.68
CA VAL A 98 14.53 -11.10 -0.18
C VAL A 98 15.75 -11.52 0.64
N CYS A 99 16.46 -12.53 0.14
CA CYS A 99 17.73 -12.95 0.70
C CYS A 99 18.84 -11.96 0.28
N SER A 100 19.55 -11.39 1.24
CA SER A 100 20.64 -10.42 1.01
C SER A 100 21.84 -11.02 0.29
N HIS A 101 21.90 -12.35 0.11
CA HIS A 101 22.99 -13.01 -0.60
C HIS A 101 22.86 -12.82 -2.13
N ARG A 102 21.76 -13.26 -2.74
CA ARG A 102 21.55 -13.25 -4.20
C ARG A 102 20.11 -12.95 -4.62
N GLY A 103 19.35 -12.28 -3.78
CA GLY A 103 18.03 -11.76 -4.13
C GLY A 103 16.90 -12.79 -4.24
N ALA A 104 17.11 -14.03 -3.77
CA ALA A 104 16.05 -15.03 -3.79
C ALA A 104 14.96 -14.69 -2.76
N MET A 105 13.70 -14.94 -3.08
CA MET A 105 12.60 -14.81 -2.12
C MET A 105 12.76 -15.80 -0.97
N LEU A 106 12.48 -15.36 0.24
CA LEU A 106 12.58 -16.18 1.46
C LEU A 106 11.34 -17.06 1.67
N VAL A 107 10.16 -16.53 1.32
CA VAL A 107 8.88 -17.24 1.40
C VAL A 107 8.00 -16.91 0.21
N ASN A 108 7.17 -17.89 -0.20
CA ASN A 108 6.19 -17.73 -1.27
C ASN A 108 4.75 -17.83 -0.73
N GLU A 109 4.57 -18.41 0.45
CA GLU A 109 3.25 -18.53 1.08
C GLU A 109 2.82 -17.17 1.60
N PRO A 110 1.59 -16.71 1.27
CA PRO A 110 1.13 -15.38 1.63
C PRO A 110 0.95 -15.19 3.15
N ARG A 111 0.81 -16.28 3.91
CA ARG A 111 0.69 -16.27 5.38
C ARG A 111 1.27 -17.55 5.96
N GLY A 112 1.69 -17.49 7.22
CA GLY A 112 2.15 -18.66 7.94
C GLY A 112 2.70 -18.33 9.33
N ASN A 113 3.30 -19.32 9.96
CA ASN A 113 4.03 -19.16 11.23
C ASN A 113 5.43 -19.71 11.08
N LYS A 114 6.44 -18.85 11.22
CA LYS A 114 7.87 -19.24 11.13
C LYS A 114 8.69 -18.48 12.18
N LYS A 115 9.52 -19.23 12.90
CA LYS A 115 10.50 -18.65 13.83
C LYS A 115 11.75 -18.16 13.12
N VAL A 116 12.03 -18.76 11.97
CA VAL A 116 13.15 -18.42 11.09
C VAL A 116 12.74 -18.54 9.64
N PHE A 117 13.36 -17.77 8.78
CA PHE A 117 13.20 -17.79 7.32
C PHE A 117 14.46 -18.35 6.70
N VAL A 118 14.36 -19.51 6.07
CA VAL A 118 15.50 -20.17 5.42
C VAL A 118 15.41 -19.93 3.92
N CYS A 119 16.48 -19.36 3.37
CA CYS A 119 16.56 -19.11 1.94
C CYS A 119 16.60 -20.45 1.18
N PRO A 120 15.68 -20.67 0.21
CA PRO A 120 15.64 -21.94 -0.51
C PRO A 120 16.84 -22.18 -1.44
N PHE A 121 17.64 -21.13 -1.71
CA PHE A 121 18.72 -21.22 -2.66
C PHE A 121 20.03 -21.73 -2.02
N HIS A 122 20.50 -21.13 -0.92
CA HIS A 122 21.75 -21.54 -0.24
C HIS A 122 21.60 -21.66 1.27
N SER A 123 20.38 -21.80 1.77
CA SER A 123 20.05 -22.03 3.18
C SER A 123 20.53 -20.91 4.14
N TRP A 124 20.75 -19.69 3.63
CA TRP A 124 20.94 -18.56 4.52
C TRP A 124 19.70 -18.41 5.39
N THR A 125 19.92 -18.33 6.69
CA THR A 125 18.84 -18.36 7.67
C THR A 125 18.73 -17.02 8.38
N PHE A 126 17.53 -16.51 8.42
CA PHE A 126 17.21 -15.23 9.07
C PHE A 126 16.24 -15.48 10.22
N ARG A 127 16.44 -14.80 11.34
CA ARG A 127 15.44 -14.77 12.41
C ARG A 127 14.17 -14.09 11.92
N ASN A 128 13.07 -14.29 12.63
CA ASN A 128 11.85 -13.52 12.36
C ASN A 128 11.97 -12.03 12.74
N THR A 129 13.08 -11.62 13.32
CA THR A 129 13.47 -10.20 13.51
C THR A 129 14.13 -9.59 12.28
N GLY A 130 14.52 -10.41 11.28
CA GLY A 130 15.23 -9.99 10.07
C GLY A 130 16.74 -10.22 10.11
N ASP A 131 17.29 -10.59 11.25
CA ASP A 131 18.74 -10.77 11.43
C ASP A 131 19.23 -12.08 10.82
N LEU A 132 20.35 -12.02 10.10
CA LEU A 132 21.05 -13.22 9.61
C LEU A 132 21.66 -14.00 10.78
N ILE A 133 21.48 -15.30 10.76
CA ILE A 133 22.06 -16.22 11.75
C ILE A 133 23.38 -16.78 11.22
#